data_c657f06e16f589b246fc83d0ee60ca19
#
_entry.id   c657f06e16f589b246fc83d0ee60ca19
#
_cell.length_a   1.000
_cell.length_b   1.000
_cell.length_c   1.000
_cell.angle_alpha   90.00
_cell.angle_beta   90.00
_cell.angle_gamma   90.00
#
_symmetry.space_group_name_H-M   'P 1'
#
loop_
_entity.id
_entity.type
_entity.pdbx_description
1 polymer ?
#
loop_
_entity_poly.entity_id
_entity_poly.type
_entity_poly.pdbx_seq_one_letter_code
_entity_poly.pdbx_strand_id
1 'polypeptide(L)'
;HVAQVLVDILWKAGLSAESTKVLFLGWSYKAEVGDPRETPAEPLAEALQQRGISVSVYDPHIDPETFPDSVDVITDLTQATGHHLAVLVTAHKACVDLDWDGLALQMETPRVYDGRRVLDLESLEEAGWQCFAVGRPLGVNP
;
A
#
# COMPACT_ATOMS: atom_id res chain seq x y z
N HIS A 1 -11.37 3.82 9.68
CA HIS A 1 -12.26 3.53 8.53
C HIS A 1 -11.51 2.92 7.35
N VAL A 2 -10.39 3.51 6.97
CA VAL A 2 -9.60 2.95 5.87
C VAL A 2 -9.09 1.55 6.21
N ALA A 3 -8.64 1.34 7.44
CA ALA A 3 -8.17 0.02 7.87
C ALA A 3 -9.25 -1.06 7.65
N GLN A 4 -10.51 -0.76 7.96
CA GLN A 4 -11.59 -1.72 7.76
C GLN A 4 -11.80 -2.03 6.28
N VAL A 5 -11.70 -1.01 5.41
CA VAL A 5 -11.80 -1.21 3.97
C VAL A 5 -10.71 -2.15 3.47
N LEU A 6 -9.48 -1.93 3.90
CA LEU A 6 -8.35 -2.77 3.50
C LEU A 6 -8.53 -4.22 3.99
N VAL A 7 -8.98 -4.38 5.23
CA VAL A 7 -9.27 -5.71 5.79
C VAL A 7 -10.36 -6.40 4.97
N ASP A 8 -11.41 -5.68 4.59
CA ASP A 8 -12.51 -6.24 3.79
C ASP A 8 -12.00 -6.70 2.41
N ILE A 9 -11.12 -5.94 1.79
CA ILE A 9 -10.50 -6.33 0.51
C ILE A 9 -9.77 -7.67 0.67
N LEU A 10 -8.96 -7.78 1.72
CA LEU A 10 -8.13 -8.97 1.95
C LEU A 10 -8.98 -10.19 2.32
N TRP A 11 -9.97 -10.00 3.20
CA TRP A 11 -10.85 -11.11 3.61
C TRP A 11 -11.72 -11.61 2.48
N LYS A 12 -12.22 -10.72 1.62
CA LYS A 12 -12.96 -11.12 0.42
C LYS A 12 -12.11 -11.90 -0.57
N ALA A 13 -10.81 -11.67 -0.57
CA ALA A 13 -9.86 -12.42 -1.38
C ALA A 13 -9.50 -13.78 -0.79
N GLY A 14 -10.04 -14.12 0.39
CA GLY A 14 -9.80 -15.40 1.04
C GLY A 14 -8.50 -15.46 1.85
N LEU A 15 -7.89 -14.31 2.13
CA LEU A 15 -6.62 -14.27 2.85
C LEU A 15 -6.86 -14.28 4.36
N SER A 16 -5.94 -14.91 5.10
CA SER A 16 -5.94 -14.88 6.55
C SER A 16 -4.88 -13.88 7.04
N ALA A 17 -5.12 -13.30 8.22
CA ALA A 17 -4.25 -12.26 8.77
C ALA A 17 -2.79 -12.70 8.89
N GLU A 18 -2.57 -13.91 9.38
CA GLU A 18 -1.22 -14.41 9.74
C GLU A 18 -0.29 -14.52 8.53
N SER A 19 -0.83 -14.68 7.33
CA SER A 19 -0.04 -14.83 6.11
C SER A 19 -0.12 -13.62 5.20
N THR A 20 -0.81 -12.56 5.62
CA THR A 20 -1.05 -11.40 4.78
C THR A 20 0.01 -10.32 4.99
N LYS A 21 0.56 -9.83 3.88
CA LYS A 21 1.56 -8.76 3.85
C LYS A 21 1.04 -7.61 3.02
N VAL A 22 1.08 -6.41 3.58
CA VAL A 22 0.63 -5.18 2.91
C VAL A 22 1.83 -4.25 2.72
N LEU A 23 1.95 -3.66 1.54
CA LEU A 23 3.00 -2.72 1.21
C LEU A 23 2.42 -1.30 1.14
N PHE A 24 2.91 -0.42 2.02
CA PHE A 24 2.57 0.99 1.95
C PHE A 24 3.51 1.70 0.99
N LEU A 25 2.93 2.42 0.05
CA LEU A 25 3.65 3.30 -0.86
C LEU A 25 3.46 4.72 -0.34
N GLY A 26 4.52 5.25 0.28
CA GLY A 26 4.47 6.52 0.99
C GLY A 26 4.13 6.35 2.46
N TRP A 27 4.72 7.22 3.26
CA TRP A 27 4.49 7.31 4.72
C TRP A 27 4.32 8.76 5.13
N SER A 28 4.98 9.67 4.43
CA SER A 28 4.98 11.10 4.74
C SER A 28 3.58 11.67 4.81
N TYR A 29 3.41 12.72 5.60
CA TYR A 29 2.13 13.44 5.68
C TYR A 29 1.76 14.07 4.33
N LYS A 30 2.73 14.65 3.63
CA LYS A 30 2.51 15.32 2.34
C LYS A 30 3.41 14.74 1.25
N ALA A 31 2.92 14.80 0.01
CA ALA A 31 3.71 14.41 -1.16
C ALA A 31 4.95 15.30 -1.30
N GLU A 32 6.05 14.69 -1.68
CA GLU A 32 7.35 15.32 -1.96
C GLU A 32 7.98 16.02 -0.75
N VAL A 33 7.56 15.63 0.46
CA VAL A 33 8.10 16.12 1.72
C VAL A 33 8.42 14.91 2.60
N GLY A 34 9.60 14.90 3.20
CA GLY A 34 10.04 13.80 4.07
C GLY A 34 9.72 14.05 5.53
N ASP A 35 8.46 14.29 5.85
CA ASP A 35 8.01 14.54 7.22
C ASP A 35 7.24 13.34 7.76
N PRO A 36 7.81 12.57 8.72
CA PRO A 36 7.14 11.41 9.30
C PRO A 36 6.14 11.75 10.40
N ARG A 37 6.04 13.03 10.79
CA ARG A 37 5.18 13.45 11.89
C ARG A 37 3.71 13.53 11.45
N GLU A 38 2.82 13.17 12.36
CA GLU A 38 1.37 13.30 12.16
C GLU A 38 0.85 12.61 10.88
N THR A 39 1.57 11.60 10.42
CA THR A 39 1.14 10.87 9.23
C THR A 39 -0.05 9.97 9.54
N PRO A 40 -1.04 9.86 8.63
CA PRO A 40 -2.11 8.88 8.77
C PRO A 40 -1.62 7.44 8.55
N ALA A 41 -0.42 7.26 8.01
CA ALA A 41 0.15 5.93 7.76
C ALA A 41 0.39 5.16 9.05
N GLU A 42 0.88 5.82 10.09
CA GLU A 42 1.23 5.12 11.34
C GLU A 42 0.01 4.49 12.03
N PRO A 43 -1.08 5.23 12.31
CA PRO A 43 -2.26 4.59 12.89
C PRO A 43 -2.89 3.55 11.95
N LEU A 44 -2.79 3.72 10.64
CA LEU A 44 -3.28 2.72 9.70
C LEU A 44 -2.46 1.44 9.80
N ALA A 45 -1.13 1.54 9.83
CA ALA A 45 -0.25 0.39 10.02
C ALA A 45 -0.54 -0.33 11.33
N GLU A 46 -0.69 0.42 12.42
CA GLU A 46 -1.01 -0.15 13.74
C GLU A 46 -2.33 -0.91 13.72
N ALA A 47 -3.35 -0.35 13.07
CA ALA A 47 -4.65 -1.00 12.98
C ALA A 47 -4.58 -2.33 12.21
N LEU A 48 -3.78 -2.39 11.15
CA LEU A 48 -3.58 -3.64 10.40
C LEU A 48 -2.78 -4.64 11.22
N GLN A 49 -1.73 -4.18 11.91
CA GLN A 49 -0.89 -5.04 12.73
C GLN A 49 -1.66 -5.64 13.91
N GLN A 50 -2.60 -4.90 14.49
CA GLN A 50 -3.48 -5.42 15.53
C GLN A 50 -4.34 -6.59 15.04
N ARG A 51 -4.54 -6.69 13.75
CA ARG A 51 -5.23 -7.80 13.10
C ARG A 51 -4.32 -8.92 12.66
N GLY A 52 -3.01 -8.83 12.97
CA GLY A 52 -2.03 -9.83 12.58
C GLY A 52 -1.43 -9.67 11.19
N ILE A 53 -1.74 -8.56 10.51
CA ILE A 53 -1.24 -8.28 9.15
C ILE A 53 0.13 -7.62 9.26
N SER A 54 1.08 -8.09 8.45
CA SER A 54 2.42 -7.50 8.39
C SER A 54 2.42 -6.31 7.43
N VAL A 55 3.11 -5.23 7.81
CA VAL A 55 3.18 -4.01 7.01
C VAL A 55 4.61 -3.71 6.65
N SER A 56 4.86 -3.53 5.35
CA SER A 56 6.11 -3.00 4.81
C SER A 56 5.85 -1.59 4.29
N VAL A 57 6.89 -0.77 4.25
CA VAL A 57 6.75 0.61 3.78
C VAL A 57 7.90 1.00 2.86
N TYR A 58 7.57 1.71 1.79
CA TYR A 58 8.51 2.35 0.90
C TYR A 58 8.21 3.84 0.84
N ASP A 59 9.13 4.67 1.32
CA ASP A 59 9.03 6.12 1.18
C ASP A 59 10.43 6.70 0.98
N PRO A 60 10.79 7.09 -0.25
CA PRO A 60 12.15 7.56 -0.54
C PRO A 60 12.46 8.92 0.04
N HIS A 61 11.48 9.63 0.59
CA HIS A 61 11.67 10.95 1.19
C HIS A 61 11.96 10.89 2.69
N ILE A 62 11.83 9.73 3.33
CA ILE A 62 12.01 9.56 4.77
C ILE A 62 13.29 8.76 5.04
N ASP A 63 14.07 9.24 6.03
CA ASP A 63 15.23 8.49 6.51
C ASP A 63 14.77 7.12 7.03
N PRO A 64 15.31 6.01 6.50
CA PRO A 64 14.90 4.67 6.93
C PRO A 64 14.96 4.44 8.44
N GLU A 65 15.84 5.12 9.15
CA GLU A 65 16.00 4.94 10.59
C GLU A 65 14.88 5.59 11.41
N THR A 66 14.05 6.44 10.80
CA THR A 66 12.98 7.15 11.52
C THR A 66 11.66 6.41 11.56
N PHE A 67 11.53 5.31 10.81
CA PHE A 67 10.31 4.49 10.84
C PHE A 67 10.18 3.73 12.15
N PRO A 68 8.93 3.43 12.58
CA PRO A 68 8.76 2.53 13.73
C PRO A 68 9.38 1.16 13.48
N ASP A 69 9.86 0.50 14.53
CA ASP A 69 10.45 -0.83 14.41
C ASP A 69 9.41 -1.89 13.97
N SER A 70 8.14 -1.59 14.11
CA SER A 70 7.06 -2.53 13.79
C SER A 70 6.80 -2.69 12.30
N VAL A 71 7.37 -1.83 11.45
CA VAL A 71 7.21 -1.94 9.99
C VAL A 71 8.51 -2.38 9.35
N ASP A 72 8.39 -3.12 8.23
CA ASP A 72 9.54 -3.51 7.43
C ASP A 72 9.82 -2.41 6.43
N VAL A 73 11.01 -1.79 6.52
CA VAL A 73 11.38 -0.69 5.64
C VAL A 73 11.98 -1.23 4.36
N ILE A 74 11.42 -0.81 3.23
CA ILE A 74 11.90 -1.17 1.90
C ILE A 74 12.49 0.08 1.27
N THR A 75 13.78 0.05 0.98
CA THR A 75 14.48 1.18 0.35
C THR A 75 14.60 1.02 -1.15
N ASP A 76 14.43 -0.18 -1.66
CA ASP A 76 14.49 -0.51 -3.08
C ASP A 76 13.27 -1.37 -3.42
N LEU A 77 12.36 -0.85 -4.24
CA LEU A 77 11.13 -1.56 -4.58
C LEU A 77 11.37 -2.89 -5.29
N THR A 78 12.53 -3.10 -5.91
CA THR A 78 12.84 -4.40 -6.50
C THR A 78 13.00 -5.49 -5.45
N GLN A 79 13.15 -5.11 -4.17
CA GLN A 79 13.24 -6.03 -3.04
C GLN A 79 11.87 -6.30 -2.38
N ALA A 80 10.82 -5.60 -2.82
CA ALA A 80 9.48 -5.80 -2.27
C ALA A 80 8.82 -7.00 -2.92
N THR A 81 8.76 -8.12 -2.20
CA THR A 81 8.25 -9.38 -2.74
C THR A 81 7.20 -10.01 -1.84
N GLY A 82 6.25 -10.71 -2.45
CA GLY A 82 5.27 -11.52 -1.72
C GLY A 82 4.15 -10.76 -1.04
N HIS A 83 3.93 -9.50 -1.39
CA HIS A 83 2.86 -8.70 -0.80
C HIS A 83 1.51 -9.03 -1.46
N HIS A 84 0.44 -8.87 -0.70
CA HIS A 84 -0.92 -9.19 -1.13
C HIS A 84 -1.73 -7.96 -1.51
N LEU A 85 -1.28 -6.78 -1.08
CA LEU A 85 -1.93 -5.51 -1.36
C LEU A 85 -0.91 -4.39 -1.27
N ALA A 86 -0.88 -3.50 -2.26
CA ALA A 86 -0.14 -2.25 -2.19
C ALA A 86 -1.13 -1.12 -1.89
N VAL A 87 -0.77 -0.23 -0.99
CA VAL A 87 -1.64 0.89 -0.58
C VAL A 87 -0.92 2.19 -0.85
N LEU A 88 -1.45 3.02 -1.73
CA LEU A 88 -0.90 4.35 -1.96
C LEU A 88 -1.37 5.28 -0.84
N VAL A 89 -0.48 5.56 0.09
CA VAL A 89 -0.76 6.41 1.25
C VAL A 89 -0.38 7.85 0.99
N THR A 90 0.77 8.07 0.36
CA THR A 90 1.27 9.41 0.02
C THR A 90 1.57 9.46 -1.48
N ALA A 91 1.06 10.48 -2.15
CA ALA A 91 1.19 10.59 -3.61
C ALA A 91 2.53 11.19 -4.04
N HIS A 92 3.65 10.66 -3.49
CA HIS A 92 4.97 11.01 -4.01
C HIS A 92 5.06 10.64 -5.48
N LYS A 93 5.76 11.46 -6.27
CA LYS A 93 5.98 11.16 -7.67
C LYS A 93 6.61 9.77 -7.85
N ALA A 94 7.57 9.43 -7.02
CA ALA A 94 8.23 8.12 -7.06
C ALA A 94 7.27 6.96 -6.79
N CYS A 95 6.18 7.19 -6.05
CA CYS A 95 5.17 6.17 -5.76
C CYS A 95 4.09 6.12 -6.84
N VAL A 96 3.75 7.26 -7.43
CA VAL A 96 2.75 7.32 -8.50
C VAL A 96 3.31 6.77 -9.81
N ASP A 97 4.56 7.14 -10.12
CA ASP A 97 5.21 6.82 -11.39
C ASP A 97 6.13 5.58 -11.32
N LEU A 98 5.96 4.75 -10.31
CA LEU A 98 6.79 3.56 -10.16
C LEU A 98 6.57 2.57 -11.31
N ASP A 99 7.45 1.59 -11.44
CA ASP A 99 7.31 0.51 -12.41
C ASP A 99 6.23 -0.48 -11.92
N TRP A 100 4.97 -0.19 -12.29
CA TRP A 100 3.83 -1.00 -11.85
C TRP A 100 3.88 -2.43 -12.41
N ASP A 101 4.37 -2.60 -13.64
CA ASP A 101 4.50 -3.93 -14.23
C ASP A 101 5.53 -4.77 -13.47
N GLY A 102 6.66 -4.16 -13.13
CA GLY A 102 7.69 -4.83 -12.34
C GLY A 102 7.19 -5.18 -10.94
N LEU A 103 6.48 -4.26 -10.29
CA LEU A 103 5.93 -4.52 -8.96
C LEU A 103 4.89 -5.64 -9.00
N ALA A 104 4.06 -5.68 -10.04
CA ALA A 104 3.04 -6.73 -10.19
C ALA A 104 3.66 -8.12 -10.17
N LEU A 105 4.81 -8.28 -10.83
CA LEU A 105 5.52 -9.57 -10.88
C LEU A 105 6.07 -9.99 -9.52
N GLN A 106 6.32 -9.04 -8.63
CA GLN A 106 6.86 -9.29 -7.29
C GLN A 106 5.78 -9.55 -6.24
N MET A 107 4.54 -9.14 -6.53
CA MET A 107 3.42 -9.31 -5.62
C MET A 107 2.94 -10.76 -5.62
N GLU A 108 2.41 -11.22 -4.50
CA GLU A 108 1.69 -12.49 -4.45
C GLU A 108 0.48 -12.43 -5.38
N THR A 109 -0.26 -11.33 -5.31
CA THR A 109 -1.31 -10.96 -6.25
C THR A 109 -1.27 -9.45 -6.42
N PRO A 110 -1.34 -8.93 -7.66
CA PRO A 110 -1.25 -7.48 -7.87
C PRO A 110 -2.56 -6.78 -7.55
N ARG A 111 -2.72 -6.41 -6.29
CA ARG A 111 -3.84 -5.61 -5.78
C ARG A 111 -3.30 -4.26 -5.32
N VAL A 112 -4.01 -3.18 -5.65
CA VAL A 112 -3.65 -1.84 -5.22
C VAL A 112 -4.88 -1.10 -4.71
N TYR A 113 -4.71 -0.41 -3.57
CA TYR A 113 -5.70 0.53 -3.06
C TYR A 113 -5.14 1.94 -3.21
N ASP A 114 -5.82 2.76 -4.01
CA ASP A 114 -5.45 4.16 -4.21
C ASP A 114 -6.14 5.02 -3.16
N GLY A 115 -5.41 5.36 -2.12
CA GLY A 115 -5.93 6.18 -1.02
C GLY A 115 -5.97 7.68 -1.34
N ARG A 116 -5.46 8.08 -2.51
CA ARG A 116 -5.35 9.51 -2.87
C ARG A 116 -6.13 9.88 -4.12
N ARG A 117 -6.68 8.92 -4.84
CA ARG A 117 -7.44 9.12 -6.09
C ARG A 117 -6.60 9.79 -7.17
N VAL A 118 -5.36 9.36 -7.32
CA VAL A 118 -4.41 9.95 -8.28
C VAL A 118 -3.90 8.96 -9.32
N LEU A 119 -4.14 7.66 -9.13
CA LEU A 119 -3.67 6.64 -10.06
C LEU A 119 -4.62 6.47 -11.24
N ASP A 120 -4.06 6.11 -12.39
CA ASP A 120 -4.85 5.71 -13.56
C ASP A 120 -5.28 4.25 -13.39
N LEU A 121 -6.41 4.04 -12.70
CA LEU A 121 -6.86 2.69 -12.36
C LEU A 121 -7.24 1.89 -13.61
N GLU A 122 -7.78 2.54 -14.62
CA GLU A 122 -8.13 1.86 -15.87
C GLU A 122 -6.89 1.24 -16.52
N SER A 123 -5.82 2.01 -16.59
CA SER A 123 -4.55 1.55 -17.14
C SER A 123 -3.96 0.40 -16.32
N LEU A 124 -4.05 0.50 -14.99
CA LEU A 124 -3.57 -0.56 -14.10
C LEU A 124 -4.40 -1.83 -14.25
N GLU A 125 -5.71 -1.72 -14.38
CA GLU A 125 -6.59 -2.87 -14.59
C GLU A 125 -6.26 -3.58 -15.90
N GLU A 126 -5.98 -2.82 -16.96
CA GLU A 126 -5.55 -3.39 -18.24
C GLU A 126 -4.21 -4.13 -18.11
N ALA A 127 -3.36 -3.70 -17.19
CA ALA A 127 -2.08 -4.33 -16.92
C ALA A 127 -2.16 -5.51 -15.94
N GLY A 128 -3.36 -5.86 -15.48
CA GLY A 128 -3.58 -7.04 -14.63
C GLY A 128 -3.77 -6.75 -13.15
N TRP A 129 -3.74 -5.49 -12.73
CA TRP A 129 -3.97 -5.12 -11.34
C TRP A 129 -5.45 -5.18 -10.97
N GLN A 130 -5.74 -5.65 -9.75
CA GLN A 130 -7.04 -5.46 -9.14
C GLN A 130 -6.99 -4.14 -8.38
N CYS A 131 -7.87 -3.21 -8.75
CA CYS A 131 -7.80 -1.84 -8.27
C CYS A 131 -8.96 -1.49 -7.35
N PHE A 132 -8.61 -0.83 -6.25
CA PHE A 132 -9.54 -0.31 -5.26
C PHE A 132 -9.15 1.15 -5.00
N ALA A 133 -10.08 1.96 -4.53
CA ALA A 133 -9.79 3.36 -4.28
C ALA A 133 -10.72 3.92 -3.22
N VAL A 134 -10.27 4.97 -2.55
CA VAL A 134 -11.09 5.71 -1.61
C VAL A 134 -12.33 6.22 -2.32
N GLY A 135 -13.50 6.00 -1.74
CA GLY A 135 -14.77 6.42 -2.32
C GLY A 135 -15.29 5.51 -3.46
N ARG A 136 -14.54 4.49 -3.86
CA ARG A 136 -14.98 3.53 -4.87
C ARG A 136 -15.60 2.32 -4.15
N PRO A 137 -16.88 2.01 -4.37
CA PRO A 137 -17.52 0.89 -3.68
C PRO A 137 -16.82 -0.44 -3.95
N LEU A 138 -16.68 -1.26 -2.91
CA LEU A 138 -16.17 -2.61 -3.05
C LEU A 138 -17.20 -3.45 -3.83
N GLY A 139 -16.69 -4.35 -4.66
CA GLY A 139 -17.52 -5.22 -5.47
C GLY A 139 -18.03 -4.60 -6.75
N VAL A 140 -17.76 -3.31 -7.00
CA VAL A 140 -17.97 -2.72 -8.31
C VAL A 140 -16.78 -3.13 -9.16
N ASN A 141 -16.98 -4.15 -9.93
CA ASN A 141 -15.95 -4.60 -10.83
C ASN A 141 -16.28 -4.23 -12.21
N PRO A 142 -15.36 -3.60 -12.80
CA PRO A 142 -15.41 -3.51 -14.23
C PRO A 142 -15.24 -4.88 -14.85
#